data_d0c805d3a7715f5ee3ccce4dc8852fa1
#
_entry.id   d0c805d3a7715f5ee3ccce4dc8852fa1
#
_cell.length_a   1.000
_cell.length_b   1.000
_cell.length_c   1.000
_cell.angle_alpha   90.00
_cell.angle_beta   90.00
_cell.angle_gamma   90.00
#
_symmetry.space_group_name_H-M   'P 1'
#
loop_
_entity.id
_entity.type
_entity.pdbx_description
1 polymer ?
#
loop_
_entity_poly.entity_id
_entity_poly.type
_entity_poly.pdbx_seq_one_letter_code
_entity_poly.pdbx_strand_id
1 'polypeptide(L)'
;VSINIKKSNTKTPTRLFNIAFRVDSALNIGSGHVMRCLTLATAISKAANVNITFFCRDAIGNSNENIIQSGFELIKMAPPKSTIDLKNYSSWLGASLDDDSEEFLQLTAGKNYDLIVIDHYAIDTRWHNKVKNITKKMMAIDDLANRKHNCDLLLDQTYQCPTVKYRHLVNNHTQLLLGSDFALLRPEFLEFQKVSIEKKERTLLIMFGGTDPDNLTLQALALVIKLKYFEKINVILNKTAKNVKSVLNFAQCHKKIFLHISPSNIAEIMSTATLAIGAAGTTSWERCALGLPAVVIVQADNQREIANALQLAEVIRFISITEIEEKLIKEVEFWQNRLKLNNDVYKNCISICDGKGSIRVANEVLKIIE
;
A
#
# COMPACT_ATOMS: atom_id res chain seq x y z
N VAL A 1 5.77 -62.02 2.74
CA VAL A 1 6.85 -61.19 3.28
C VAL A 1 6.43 -59.74 3.09
N SER A 2 5.86 -59.17 4.19
CA SER A 2 5.37 -57.77 4.16
C SER A 2 6.52 -56.85 4.57
N ILE A 3 6.93 -55.99 3.68
CA ILE A 3 7.96 -54.97 3.96
C ILE A 3 7.28 -53.75 4.60
N ASN A 4 7.48 -53.61 5.91
CA ASN A 4 7.09 -52.43 6.67
C ASN A 4 8.05 -51.26 6.38
N ILE A 5 7.66 -50.33 5.50
CA ILE A 5 8.36 -49.07 5.32
C ILE A 5 7.94 -48.14 6.46
N LYS A 6 8.77 -48.03 7.49
CA LYS A 6 8.67 -46.98 8.51
C LYS A 6 8.98 -45.62 7.82
N LYS A 7 7.95 -44.83 7.57
CA LYS A 7 8.11 -43.40 7.26
C LYS A 7 8.61 -42.69 8.52
N SER A 8 9.89 -42.43 8.60
CA SER A 8 10.48 -41.51 9.59
C SER A 8 10.11 -40.06 9.21
N ASN A 9 8.98 -39.56 9.70
CA ASN A 9 8.65 -38.14 9.66
C ASN A 9 9.36 -37.45 10.84
N THR A 10 10.67 -37.29 10.78
CA THR A 10 11.39 -36.32 11.61
C THR A 10 11.27 -34.97 10.92
N LYS A 11 10.16 -34.24 11.15
CA LYS A 11 10.16 -32.80 10.93
C LYS A 11 11.19 -32.21 11.89
N THR A 12 12.34 -31.79 11.38
CA THR A 12 13.26 -30.90 12.08
C THR A 12 12.43 -29.74 12.62
N PRO A 13 12.51 -29.36 13.91
CA PRO A 13 11.76 -28.24 14.41
C PRO A 13 12.21 -26.99 13.61
N THR A 14 11.31 -26.45 12.80
CA THR A 14 11.57 -25.24 12.05
C THR A 14 11.82 -24.13 13.07
N ARG A 15 13.00 -23.50 12.98
CA ARG A 15 13.38 -22.37 13.86
C ARG A 15 12.25 -21.36 13.90
N LEU A 16 11.93 -20.89 15.11
CA LEU A 16 10.97 -19.80 15.31
C LEU A 16 11.72 -18.47 15.23
N PHE A 17 11.30 -17.59 14.34
CA PHE A 17 11.86 -16.24 14.22
C PHE A 17 10.96 -15.23 14.94
N ASN A 18 11.56 -14.26 15.63
CA ASN A 18 10.87 -13.15 16.26
C ASN A 18 11.03 -11.89 15.39
N ILE A 19 9.93 -11.29 14.95
CA ILE A 19 9.92 -10.14 14.08
C ILE A 19 9.09 -9.01 14.70
N ALA A 20 9.65 -7.81 14.80
CA ALA A 20 8.93 -6.62 15.22
C ALA A 20 8.64 -5.70 14.03
N PHE A 21 7.45 -5.09 14.03
CA PHE A 21 7.08 -4.03 13.11
C PHE A 21 6.88 -2.74 13.88
N ARG A 22 7.63 -1.67 13.55
CA ARG A 22 7.39 -0.30 14.03
C ARG A 22 6.72 0.49 12.93
N VAL A 23 5.42 0.76 13.12
CA VAL A 23 4.57 1.42 12.11
C VAL A 23 3.42 2.15 12.80
N ASP A 24 3.00 3.29 12.27
CA ASP A 24 1.87 4.05 12.77
C ASP A 24 0.78 4.28 11.72
N SER A 25 -0.41 4.54 12.21
CA SER A 25 -1.55 5.05 11.44
C SER A 25 -2.32 6.05 12.31
N ALA A 26 -2.93 7.04 11.69
CA ALA A 26 -3.77 8.03 12.34
C ALA A 26 -4.76 8.60 11.33
N LEU A 27 -5.75 9.37 11.79
CA LEU A 27 -6.72 10.01 10.90
C LEU A 27 -6.04 10.82 9.79
N ASN A 28 -4.94 11.51 10.12
CA ASN A 28 -4.19 12.34 9.18
C ASN A 28 -3.17 11.54 8.35
N ILE A 29 -2.52 10.52 8.94
CA ILE A 29 -1.52 9.68 8.26
C ILE A 29 -2.18 8.72 7.27
N GLY A 30 -3.40 8.26 7.59
CA GLY A 30 -4.07 7.19 6.89
C GLY A 30 -3.63 5.81 7.36
N SER A 31 -4.17 4.77 6.71
CA SER A 31 -3.92 3.36 7.05
C SER A 31 -2.86 2.67 6.17
N GLY A 32 -2.35 3.35 5.15
CA GLY A 32 -1.53 2.74 4.09
C GLY A 32 -0.29 2.01 4.61
N HIS A 33 0.45 2.62 5.55
CA HIS A 33 1.64 2.02 6.17
C HIS A 33 1.29 0.73 6.92
N VAL A 34 0.29 0.77 7.80
CA VAL A 34 -0.16 -0.43 8.55
C VAL A 34 -0.63 -1.52 7.59
N MET A 35 -1.38 -1.18 6.54
CA MET A 35 -1.89 -2.17 5.59
C MET A 35 -0.78 -2.83 4.77
N ARG A 36 0.26 -2.10 4.33
CA ARG A 36 1.40 -2.71 3.64
C ARG A 36 2.26 -3.56 4.57
N CYS A 37 2.44 -3.14 5.83
CA CYS A 37 3.11 -3.95 6.85
C CYS A 37 2.34 -5.24 7.17
N LEU A 38 1.01 -5.19 7.29
CA LEU A 38 0.16 -6.37 7.47
C LEU A 38 0.27 -7.35 6.30
N THR A 39 0.35 -6.82 5.09
CA THR A 39 0.54 -7.63 3.89
C THR A 39 1.88 -8.37 3.93
N LEU A 40 2.97 -7.68 4.29
CA LEU A 40 4.29 -8.29 4.43
C LEU A 40 4.31 -9.32 5.58
N ALA A 41 3.78 -8.97 6.76
CA ALA A 41 3.68 -9.87 7.90
C ALA A 41 2.93 -11.15 7.55
N THR A 42 1.80 -11.03 6.83
CA THR A 42 1.02 -12.18 6.36
C THR A 42 1.82 -13.04 5.37
N ALA A 43 2.58 -12.43 4.46
CA ALA A 43 3.41 -13.17 3.51
C ALA A 43 4.54 -13.93 4.20
N ILE A 44 5.21 -13.31 5.19
CA ILE A 44 6.27 -13.94 5.98
C ILE A 44 5.69 -15.10 6.82
N SER A 45 4.56 -14.90 7.51
CA SER A 45 3.94 -15.94 8.36
C SER A 45 3.43 -17.16 7.59
N LYS A 46 3.13 -16.99 6.29
CA LYS A 46 2.81 -18.12 5.40
C LYS A 46 4.05 -18.90 4.96
N ALA A 47 5.22 -18.26 4.95
CA ALA A 47 6.45 -18.83 4.43
C ALA A 47 7.35 -19.47 5.52
N ALA A 48 7.25 -19.02 6.79
CA ALA A 48 8.09 -19.48 7.89
C ALA A 48 7.35 -19.50 9.22
N ASN A 49 7.94 -20.20 10.21
CA ASN A 49 7.45 -20.20 11.61
C ASN A 49 7.93 -18.92 12.30
N VAL A 50 7.02 -17.98 12.56
CA VAL A 50 7.35 -16.65 13.05
C VAL A 50 6.41 -16.17 14.16
N ASN A 51 6.96 -15.45 15.13
CA ASN A 51 6.23 -14.58 16.04
C ASN A 51 6.34 -13.15 15.55
N ILE A 52 5.23 -12.52 15.23
CA ILE A 52 5.19 -11.14 14.73
C ILE A 52 4.48 -10.25 15.74
N THR A 53 5.17 -9.20 16.18
CA THR A 53 4.65 -8.19 17.10
C THR A 53 4.69 -6.81 16.43
N PHE A 54 3.55 -6.13 16.41
CA PHE A 54 3.44 -4.74 15.94
C PHE A 54 3.55 -3.78 17.11
N PHE A 55 4.32 -2.71 16.92
CA PHE A 55 4.45 -1.59 17.85
C PHE A 55 3.88 -0.36 17.16
N CYS A 56 2.71 0.10 17.61
CA CYS A 56 1.97 1.19 16.99
C CYS A 56 1.51 2.18 18.04
N ARG A 57 1.68 3.46 17.74
CA ARG A 57 1.20 4.53 18.59
C ARG A 57 -0.34 4.58 18.62
N ASP A 58 -0.93 4.79 19.79
CA ASP A 58 -2.39 4.83 19.96
C ASP A 58 -2.96 6.21 19.57
N ALA A 59 -2.82 6.56 18.30
CA ALA A 59 -3.27 7.82 17.73
C ALA A 59 -4.76 7.76 17.37
N ILE A 60 -5.43 8.92 17.35
CA ILE A 60 -6.85 9.01 16.95
C ILE A 60 -7.01 8.58 15.48
N GLY A 61 -7.96 7.68 15.24
CA GLY A 61 -8.25 7.15 13.90
C GLY A 61 -7.20 6.17 13.38
N ASN A 62 -6.43 5.55 14.29
CA ASN A 62 -5.49 4.49 13.95
C ASN A 62 -6.21 3.24 13.40
N SER A 63 -5.42 2.36 12.80
CA SER A 63 -5.86 1.08 12.23
C SER A 63 -5.40 -0.13 13.07
N ASN A 64 -5.17 0.08 14.37
CA ASN A 64 -4.66 -0.94 15.30
C ASN A 64 -5.57 -2.18 15.37
N GLU A 65 -6.88 -1.99 15.23
CA GLU A 65 -7.86 -3.08 15.19
C GLU A 65 -7.61 -4.05 14.02
N ASN A 66 -7.18 -3.55 12.87
CA ASN A 66 -6.87 -4.41 11.72
C ASN A 66 -5.71 -5.36 11.99
N ILE A 67 -4.75 -4.97 12.85
CA ILE A 67 -3.61 -5.81 13.25
C ILE A 67 -4.12 -6.99 14.08
N ILE A 68 -4.96 -6.68 15.08
CA ILE A 68 -5.55 -7.70 15.98
C ILE A 68 -6.43 -8.67 15.18
N GLN A 69 -7.29 -8.14 14.30
CA GLN A 69 -8.17 -8.96 13.44
C GLN A 69 -7.38 -9.83 12.46
N SER A 70 -6.16 -9.42 12.09
CA SER A 70 -5.26 -10.21 11.25
C SER A 70 -4.51 -11.30 12.04
N GLY A 71 -4.72 -11.41 13.36
CA GLY A 71 -4.14 -12.42 14.22
C GLY A 71 -2.72 -12.13 14.70
N PHE A 72 -2.24 -10.88 14.57
CA PHE A 72 -0.91 -10.48 15.04
C PHE A 72 -0.96 -9.83 16.44
N GLU A 73 0.13 -10.01 17.19
CA GLU A 73 0.32 -9.32 18.48
C GLU A 73 0.49 -7.81 18.24
N LEU A 74 -0.22 -7.00 19.03
CA LEU A 74 -0.11 -5.55 19.02
C LEU A 74 0.31 -5.05 20.42
N ILE A 75 1.41 -4.32 20.45
CA ILE A 75 1.82 -3.52 21.61
C ILE A 75 1.55 -2.05 21.29
N LYS A 76 0.64 -1.46 22.03
CA LYS A 76 0.30 -0.05 21.88
C LYS A 76 1.36 0.83 22.55
N MET A 77 1.91 1.77 21.79
CA MET A 77 2.73 2.85 22.28
C MET A 77 1.85 4.01 22.73
N ALA A 78 2.39 4.88 23.57
CA ALA A 78 1.66 6.04 24.10
C ALA A 78 1.07 6.92 22.97
N PRO A 79 -0.06 7.59 23.21
CA PRO A 79 -0.64 8.51 22.23
C PRO A 79 0.36 9.62 21.82
N PRO A 80 0.18 10.22 20.64
CA PRO A 80 1.01 11.36 20.21
C PRO A 80 0.99 12.49 21.24
N LYS A 81 2.19 12.99 21.59
CA LYS A 81 2.35 14.14 22.51
C LYS A 81 2.24 15.49 21.78
N SER A 82 2.33 15.49 20.46
CA SER A 82 2.28 16.69 19.61
C SER A 82 1.32 16.52 18.45
N THR A 83 0.88 17.63 17.89
CA THR A 83 0.00 17.64 16.70
C THR A 83 0.73 17.12 15.47
N ILE A 84 0.07 16.25 14.71
CA ILE A 84 0.58 15.73 13.44
C ILE A 84 0.25 16.74 12.33
N ASP A 85 1.29 17.29 11.70
CA ASP A 85 1.20 18.14 10.51
C ASP A 85 1.47 17.32 9.25
N LEU A 86 0.52 17.29 8.32
CA LEU A 86 0.63 16.54 7.07
C LEU A 86 1.79 16.98 6.16
N LYS A 87 2.18 18.24 6.26
CA LYS A 87 3.28 18.82 5.46
C LYS A 87 4.65 18.57 6.06
N ASN A 88 4.71 18.14 7.32
CA ASN A 88 5.94 17.88 8.04
C ASN A 88 6.00 16.43 8.53
N TYR A 89 6.60 15.56 7.74
CA TYR A 89 6.71 14.13 8.06
C TYR A 89 7.40 13.84 9.39
N SER A 90 8.29 14.72 9.87
CA SER A 90 8.94 14.53 11.18
C SER A 90 7.94 14.62 12.35
N SER A 91 6.84 15.35 12.19
CA SER A 91 5.76 15.45 13.20
C SER A 91 4.91 14.19 13.31
N TRP A 92 4.95 13.32 12.29
CA TRP A 92 4.09 12.13 12.23
C TRP A 92 4.34 11.15 13.36
N LEU A 93 5.57 11.15 13.91
CA LEU A 93 5.93 10.31 15.06
C LEU A 93 5.15 10.68 16.32
N GLY A 94 4.69 11.94 16.43
CA GLY A 94 3.98 12.45 17.60
C GLY A 94 4.83 12.50 18.88
N ALA A 95 6.13 12.26 18.77
CA ALA A 95 7.14 12.28 19.83
C ALA A 95 8.50 12.65 19.22
N SER A 96 9.52 12.91 20.06
CA SER A 96 10.89 12.98 19.57
C SER A 96 11.41 11.60 19.16
N LEU A 97 12.42 11.54 18.27
CA LEU A 97 13.06 10.27 17.90
C LEU A 97 13.64 9.54 19.13
N ASP A 98 14.13 10.31 20.07
CA ASP A 98 14.73 9.80 21.31
C ASP A 98 13.64 9.18 22.21
N ASP A 99 12.55 9.90 22.48
CA ASP A 99 11.44 9.38 23.27
C ASP A 99 10.82 8.12 22.63
N ASP A 100 10.63 8.11 21.31
CA ASP A 100 10.05 6.98 20.61
C ASP A 100 10.93 5.74 20.67
N SER A 101 12.24 5.90 20.47
CA SER A 101 13.20 4.79 20.56
C SER A 101 13.33 4.25 21.98
N GLU A 102 13.32 5.12 23.00
CA GLU A 102 13.36 4.72 24.39
C GLU A 102 12.09 3.98 24.83
N GLU A 103 10.91 4.48 24.43
CA GLU A 103 9.64 3.80 24.67
C GLU A 103 9.61 2.44 23.98
N PHE A 104 10.06 2.35 22.73
CA PHE A 104 10.15 1.09 22.00
C PHE A 104 11.07 0.10 22.72
N LEU A 105 12.25 0.52 23.16
CA LEU A 105 13.18 -0.32 23.94
C LEU A 105 12.59 -0.80 25.27
N GLN A 106 11.86 0.06 25.98
CA GLN A 106 11.16 -0.31 27.22
C GLN A 106 10.09 -1.38 26.97
N LEU A 107 9.28 -1.20 25.92
CA LEU A 107 8.20 -2.12 25.56
C LEU A 107 8.73 -3.47 25.01
N THR A 108 9.94 -3.48 24.48
CA THR A 108 10.61 -4.72 24.03
C THR A 108 11.41 -5.41 25.13
N ALA A 109 11.43 -4.89 26.36
CA ALA A 109 12.31 -5.28 27.45
C ALA A 109 12.57 -6.79 27.54
N GLY A 110 13.85 -7.19 27.40
CA GLY A 110 14.28 -8.59 27.47
C GLY A 110 14.00 -9.45 26.23
N LYS A 111 13.36 -8.90 25.18
CA LYS A 111 13.16 -9.59 23.91
C LYS A 111 14.24 -9.21 22.90
N ASN A 112 14.76 -10.21 22.19
CA ASN A 112 15.61 -10.03 21.02
C ASN A 112 14.85 -10.44 19.77
N TYR A 113 15.04 -9.66 18.71
CA TYR A 113 14.38 -9.89 17.43
C TYR A 113 15.38 -10.40 16.38
N ASP A 114 14.91 -11.27 15.50
CA ASP A 114 15.68 -11.65 14.32
C ASP A 114 15.60 -10.53 13.26
N LEU A 115 14.48 -9.79 13.23
CA LEU A 115 14.27 -8.64 12.36
C LEU A 115 13.40 -7.56 13.03
N ILE A 116 13.76 -6.29 12.82
CA ILE A 116 12.86 -5.15 13.02
C ILE A 116 12.55 -4.54 11.65
N VAL A 117 11.27 -4.46 11.29
CA VAL A 117 10.76 -3.77 10.11
C VAL A 117 10.26 -2.39 10.53
N ILE A 118 10.75 -1.34 9.87
CA ILE A 118 10.40 0.05 10.16
C ILE A 118 9.70 0.65 8.94
N ASP A 119 8.48 1.11 9.11
CA ASP A 119 7.71 1.80 8.09
C ASP A 119 7.14 3.11 8.65
N HIS A 120 7.98 4.14 8.70
CA HIS A 120 7.61 5.42 9.27
C HIS A 120 8.47 6.57 8.73
N TYR A 121 7.85 7.60 8.14
CA TYR A 121 8.57 8.72 7.49
C TYR A 121 9.39 9.60 8.43
N ALA A 122 9.08 9.62 9.71
CA ALA A 122 9.87 10.38 10.71
C ALA A 122 11.06 9.60 11.26
N ILE A 123 11.18 8.29 11.02
CA ILE A 123 12.26 7.47 11.58
C ILE A 123 13.45 7.43 10.62
N ASP A 124 14.64 7.67 11.16
CA ASP A 124 15.92 7.69 10.42
C ASP A 124 17.02 6.88 11.12
N THR A 125 18.25 6.98 10.62
CA THR A 125 19.43 6.26 11.12
C THR A 125 19.71 6.48 12.62
N ARG A 126 19.27 7.60 13.22
CA ARG A 126 19.46 7.87 14.66
C ARG A 126 18.64 6.90 15.50
N TRP A 127 17.39 6.70 15.14
CA TRP A 127 16.51 5.71 15.75
C TRP A 127 17.04 4.29 15.54
N HIS A 128 17.43 3.95 14.28
CA HIS A 128 17.99 2.63 13.97
C HIS A 128 19.19 2.29 14.85
N ASN A 129 20.10 3.24 15.05
CA ASN A 129 21.30 3.04 15.86
C ASN A 129 21.00 2.80 17.34
N LYS A 130 19.92 3.37 17.88
CA LYS A 130 19.53 3.15 19.28
C LYS A 130 19.01 1.73 19.51
N VAL A 131 18.24 1.19 18.54
CA VAL A 131 17.60 -0.14 18.70
C VAL A 131 18.43 -1.30 18.14
N LYS A 132 19.56 -1.05 17.47
CA LYS A 132 20.36 -2.09 16.80
C LYS A 132 20.78 -3.27 17.70
N ASN A 133 20.94 -3.03 19.00
CA ASN A 133 21.43 -4.06 19.93
C ASN A 133 20.36 -5.11 20.31
N ILE A 134 19.09 -4.87 20.01
CA ILE A 134 17.99 -5.81 20.28
C ILE A 134 17.53 -6.57 19.02
N THR A 135 18.20 -6.40 17.90
CA THR A 135 17.87 -7.10 16.66
C THR A 135 19.10 -7.54 15.89
N LYS A 136 18.98 -8.65 15.16
CA LYS A 136 20.04 -9.13 14.28
C LYS A 136 20.04 -8.38 12.94
N LYS A 137 18.85 -8.05 12.42
CA LYS A 137 18.61 -7.43 11.12
C LYS A 137 17.59 -6.32 11.21
N MET A 138 17.71 -5.36 10.30
CA MET A 138 16.74 -4.28 10.14
C MET A 138 16.30 -4.15 8.70
N MET A 139 15.01 -3.89 8.51
CA MET A 139 14.42 -3.52 7.23
C MET A 139 13.73 -2.18 7.34
N ALA A 140 14.01 -1.27 6.41
CA ALA A 140 13.28 -0.02 6.25
C ALA A 140 12.36 -0.09 5.02
N ILE A 141 11.13 0.39 5.15
CA ILE A 141 10.23 0.67 4.03
C ILE A 141 10.19 2.19 3.87
N ASP A 142 10.61 2.67 2.71
CA ASP A 142 10.71 4.11 2.40
C ASP A 142 10.38 4.36 0.93
N ASP A 143 9.79 5.52 0.64
CA ASP A 143 9.52 5.99 -0.73
C ASP A 143 9.80 7.49 -0.90
N LEU A 144 10.38 8.12 0.14
CA LEU A 144 10.73 9.53 0.11
C LEU A 144 12.19 9.79 -0.33
N ALA A 145 13.10 8.85 -0.04
CA ALA A 145 14.54 8.98 -0.32
C ALA A 145 15.15 10.32 0.15
N ASN A 146 14.79 10.79 1.34
CA ASN A 146 15.16 12.10 1.87
C ASN A 146 15.91 12.05 3.20
N ARG A 147 16.19 10.85 3.74
CA ARG A 147 16.86 10.64 5.03
C ARG A 147 17.72 9.37 5.03
N LYS A 148 18.68 9.30 5.93
CA LYS A 148 19.60 8.16 6.04
C LYS A 148 18.96 6.99 6.80
N HIS A 149 19.24 5.78 6.34
CA HIS A 149 18.85 4.53 6.96
C HIS A 149 20.06 3.66 7.30
N ASN A 150 20.10 3.11 8.50
CA ASN A 150 21.04 2.05 8.88
C ASN A 150 20.27 0.74 8.96
N CYS A 151 20.15 0.04 7.84
CA CYS A 151 19.38 -1.19 7.71
C CYS A 151 20.11 -2.20 6.82
N ASP A 152 19.70 -3.47 6.90
CA ASP A 152 20.21 -4.56 6.05
C ASP A 152 19.41 -4.64 4.75
N LEU A 153 18.11 -4.27 4.79
CA LEU A 153 17.21 -4.29 3.66
C LEU A 153 16.43 -2.98 3.59
N LEU A 154 16.33 -2.38 2.41
CA LEU A 154 15.47 -1.22 2.14
C LEU A 154 14.53 -1.52 1.00
N LEU A 155 13.23 -1.28 1.22
CA LEU A 155 12.18 -1.42 0.22
C LEU A 155 11.67 -0.05 -0.21
N ASP A 156 11.75 0.25 -1.52
CA ASP A 156 10.99 1.31 -2.18
C ASP A 156 10.19 0.71 -3.34
N GLN A 157 8.88 0.65 -3.20
CA GLN A 157 7.98 0.04 -4.18
C GLN A 157 7.60 0.98 -5.34
N THR A 158 8.27 2.13 -5.48
CA THR A 158 8.00 3.10 -6.54
C THR A 158 8.47 2.55 -7.89
N TYR A 159 7.59 2.55 -8.89
CA TYR A 159 7.92 2.11 -10.24
C TYR A 159 9.13 2.86 -10.81
N GLN A 160 10.07 2.10 -11.37
CA GLN A 160 11.34 2.62 -11.92
C GLN A 160 12.19 3.43 -10.93
N CYS A 161 12.09 3.16 -9.61
CA CYS A 161 12.92 3.81 -8.62
C CYS A 161 14.41 3.57 -8.91
N PRO A 162 15.21 4.62 -9.21
CA PRO A 162 16.60 4.42 -9.56
C PRO A 162 17.46 4.24 -8.31
N THR A 163 18.41 3.31 -8.34
CA THR A 163 19.35 3.01 -7.23
C THR A 163 20.09 4.25 -6.73
N VAL A 164 20.34 5.23 -7.60
CA VAL A 164 21.04 6.46 -7.24
C VAL A 164 20.32 7.26 -6.16
N LYS A 165 18.99 7.15 -6.03
CA LYS A 165 18.21 7.82 -4.97
C LYS A 165 18.67 7.42 -3.57
N TYR A 166 19.10 6.16 -3.38
CA TYR A 166 19.45 5.62 -2.07
C TYR A 166 20.96 5.46 -1.83
N ARG A 167 21.81 5.62 -2.85
CA ARG A 167 23.28 5.35 -2.77
C ARG A 167 23.96 6.03 -1.60
N HIS A 168 23.56 7.25 -1.24
CA HIS A 168 24.16 8.06 -0.17
C HIS A 168 23.32 8.05 1.13
N LEU A 169 22.19 7.32 1.11
CA LEU A 169 21.24 7.27 2.22
C LEU A 169 21.30 5.95 2.99
N VAL A 170 21.98 4.96 2.47
CA VAL A 170 22.13 3.63 3.09
C VAL A 170 23.60 3.22 3.18
N ASN A 171 23.87 2.17 3.94
CA ASN A 171 25.21 1.57 4.04
C ASN A 171 25.52 0.71 2.81
N ASN A 172 26.81 0.47 2.53
CA ASN A 172 27.23 -0.33 1.38
C ASN A 172 26.74 -1.79 1.40
N HIS A 173 26.43 -2.33 2.58
CA HIS A 173 25.90 -3.70 2.74
C HIS A 173 24.38 -3.78 2.61
N THR A 174 23.68 -2.65 2.57
CA THR A 174 22.21 -2.62 2.48
C THR A 174 21.76 -3.16 1.12
N GLN A 175 20.95 -4.21 1.15
CA GLN A 175 20.27 -4.70 -0.06
C GLN A 175 19.08 -3.80 -0.36
N LEU A 176 18.96 -3.35 -1.62
CA LEU A 176 17.87 -2.49 -2.10
C LEU A 176 16.85 -3.31 -2.88
N LEU A 177 15.60 -3.28 -2.45
CA LEU A 177 14.44 -3.82 -3.17
C LEU A 177 13.68 -2.63 -3.76
N LEU A 178 13.97 -2.29 -5.02
CA LEU A 178 13.46 -1.10 -5.68
C LEU A 178 12.51 -1.47 -6.82
N GLY A 179 11.38 -0.77 -6.88
CA GLY A 179 10.43 -0.92 -7.96
C GLY A 179 9.13 -1.61 -7.56
N SER A 180 8.15 -1.49 -8.45
CA SER A 180 6.81 -2.06 -8.27
C SER A 180 6.75 -3.60 -8.30
N ASP A 181 7.82 -4.26 -8.74
CA ASP A 181 7.99 -5.71 -8.59
C ASP A 181 7.97 -6.17 -7.12
N PHE A 182 8.30 -5.26 -6.20
CA PHE A 182 8.27 -5.46 -4.76
C PHE A 182 7.07 -4.83 -4.07
N ALA A 183 6.04 -4.41 -4.83
CA ALA A 183 4.85 -3.79 -4.26
C ALA A 183 4.12 -4.74 -3.30
N LEU A 184 3.88 -4.26 -2.07
CA LEU A 184 3.23 -5.03 -1.01
C LEU A 184 1.72 -5.04 -1.21
N LEU A 185 1.24 -5.89 -2.10
CA LEU A 185 -0.17 -6.08 -2.38
C LEU A 185 -0.72 -7.32 -1.66
N ARG A 186 -1.95 -7.19 -1.18
CA ARG A 186 -2.71 -8.27 -0.55
C ARG A 186 -2.93 -9.43 -1.56
N PRO A 187 -2.96 -10.69 -1.09
CA PRO A 187 -3.06 -11.87 -1.97
C PRO A 187 -4.25 -11.86 -2.92
N GLU A 188 -5.38 -11.25 -2.49
CA GLU A 188 -6.59 -11.18 -3.31
C GLU A 188 -6.38 -10.47 -4.66
N PHE A 189 -5.44 -9.50 -4.74
CA PHE A 189 -5.13 -8.87 -6.03
C PHE A 189 -4.54 -9.84 -7.05
N LEU A 190 -3.78 -10.82 -6.60
CA LEU A 190 -3.27 -11.88 -7.45
C LEU A 190 -4.37 -12.89 -7.85
N GLU A 191 -5.28 -13.20 -6.92
CA GLU A 191 -6.40 -14.11 -7.17
C GLU A 191 -7.37 -13.53 -8.22
N PHE A 192 -7.73 -12.26 -8.08
CA PHE A 192 -8.64 -11.58 -9.00
C PHE A 192 -7.99 -11.12 -10.31
N GLN A 193 -6.67 -11.20 -10.47
CA GLN A 193 -5.97 -10.89 -11.71
C GLN A 193 -6.48 -11.72 -12.88
N LYS A 194 -6.76 -13.00 -12.68
CA LYS A 194 -7.25 -13.92 -13.73
C LYS A 194 -8.66 -13.57 -14.19
N VAL A 195 -9.53 -13.14 -13.26
CA VAL A 195 -10.93 -12.77 -13.55
C VAL A 195 -10.99 -11.49 -14.36
N SER A 196 -10.05 -10.59 -14.16
CA SER A 196 -10.04 -9.27 -14.76
C SER A 196 -9.77 -9.29 -16.29
N ILE A 197 -9.32 -10.41 -16.85
CA ILE A 197 -9.00 -10.56 -18.30
C ILE A 197 -10.25 -10.86 -19.14
N GLU A 198 -11.27 -11.44 -18.54
CA GLU A 198 -12.47 -11.85 -19.26
C GLU A 198 -13.49 -10.70 -19.43
N LYS A 199 -14.42 -10.85 -20.35
CA LYS A 199 -15.41 -9.84 -20.78
C LYS A 199 -15.99 -9.08 -19.59
N LYS A 200 -15.63 -7.80 -19.45
CA LYS A 200 -16.15 -6.90 -18.43
C LYS A 200 -17.30 -6.09 -18.99
N GLU A 201 -18.34 -5.92 -18.18
CA GLU A 201 -19.31 -4.84 -18.38
C GLU A 201 -18.55 -3.51 -18.41
N ARG A 202 -19.07 -2.52 -19.12
CA ARG A 202 -18.47 -1.16 -19.16
C ARG A 202 -18.63 -0.48 -17.81
N THR A 203 -17.82 -0.90 -16.86
CA THR A 203 -17.85 -0.47 -15.47
C THR A 203 -16.72 0.53 -15.21
N LEU A 204 -17.06 1.70 -14.67
CA LEU A 204 -16.12 2.69 -14.16
C LEU A 204 -15.93 2.50 -12.67
N LEU A 205 -14.68 2.57 -12.19
CA LEU A 205 -14.34 2.66 -10.78
C LEU A 205 -13.97 4.09 -10.42
N ILE A 206 -14.47 4.62 -9.31
CA ILE A 206 -14.00 5.89 -8.72
C ILE A 206 -13.51 5.62 -7.30
N MET A 207 -12.22 5.93 -7.03
CA MET A 207 -11.59 5.70 -5.73
C MET A 207 -10.42 6.66 -5.50
N PHE A 208 -10.56 7.58 -4.54
CA PHE A 208 -9.56 8.60 -4.19
C PHE A 208 -8.82 8.34 -2.87
N GLY A 209 -8.81 7.10 -2.38
CA GLY A 209 -8.17 6.72 -1.13
C GLY A 209 -9.04 6.94 0.11
N GLY A 210 -8.38 7.07 1.29
CA GLY A 210 -9.10 6.98 2.58
C GLY A 210 -9.87 8.22 2.99
N THR A 211 -9.41 9.43 2.66
CA THR A 211 -9.94 10.67 3.24
C THR A 211 -10.67 11.58 2.27
N ASP A 212 -10.26 11.61 1.00
CA ASP A 212 -10.81 12.46 -0.08
C ASP A 212 -11.18 13.89 0.39
N PRO A 213 -10.21 14.67 0.91
CA PRO A 213 -10.48 15.96 1.57
C PRO A 213 -11.09 16.99 0.63
N ASP A 214 -10.74 16.93 -0.66
CA ASP A 214 -11.19 17.87 -1.69
C ASP A 214 -12.48 17.43 -2.38
N ASN A 215 -13.10 16.32 -1.91
CA ASN A 215 -14.33 15.76 -2.49
C ASN A 215 -14.23 15.48 -4.00
N LEU A 216 -13.08 14.96 -4.43
CA LEU A 216 -12.82 14.62 -5.82
C LEU A 216 -13.76 13.52 -6.34
N THR A 217 -14.21 12.65 -5.45
CA THR A 217 -15.22 11.64 -5.77
C THR A 217 -16.50 12.26 -6.31
N LEU A 218 -17.05 13.27 -5.63
CA LEU A 218 -18.29 13.91 -6.07
C LEU A 218 -18.07 14.74 -7.34
N GLN A 219 -16.94 15.45 -7.43
CA GLN A 219 -16.60 16.23 -8.64
C GLN A 219 -16.47 15.31 -9.86
N ALA A 220 -15.76 14.21 -9.76
CA ALA A 220 -15.65 13.23 -10.84
C ALA A 220 -17.01 12.62 -11.21
N LEU A 221 -17.83 12.22 -10.21
CA LEU A 221 -19.16 11.68 -10.43
C LEU A 221 -20.07 12.64 -11.19
N ALA A 222 -20.09 13.93 -10.80
CA ALA A 222 -20.95 14.93 -11.44
C ALA A 222 -20.64 15.12 -12.93
N LEU A 223 -19.37 14.92 -13.31
CA LEU A 223 -18.92 15.00 -14.70
C LEU A 223 -19.25 13.70 -15.46
N VAL A 224 -18.82 12.54 -14.94
CA VAL A 224 -18.89 11.27 -15.69
C VAL A 224 -20.28 10.66 -15.74
N ILE A 225 -21.19 11.08 -14.85
CA ILE A 225 -22.57 10.55 -14.84
C ILE A 225 -23.30 10.80 -16.15
N LYS A 226 -22.94 11.85 -16.88
CA LYS A 226 -23.51 12.24 -18.18
C LYS A 226 -23.03 11.33 -19.32
N LEU A 227 -21.94 10.58 -19.12
CA LEU A 227 -21.40 9.67 -20.13
C LEU A 227 -22.30 8.44 -20.26
N LYS A 228 -22.77 8.17 -21.49
CA LYS A 228 -23.61 6.99 -21.79
C LYS A 228 -22.80 5.69 -21.92
N TYR A 229 -21.49 5.79 -22.00
CA TYR A 229 -20.62 4.64 -22.23
C TYR A 229 -20.64 3.64 -21.06
N PHE A 230 -20.61 4.14 -19.81
CA PHE A 230 -20.58 3.27 -18.66
C PHE A 230 -21.99 2.85 -18.24
N GLU A 231 -22.17 1.54 -18.10
CA GLU A 231 -23.40 0.90 -17.63
C GLU A 231 -23.46 0.92 -16.11
N LYS A 232 -22.27 0.83 -15.47
CA LYS A 232 -22.10 0.78 -14.03
C LYS A 232 -20.97 1.70 -13.58
N ILE A 233 -21.14 2.36 -12.43
CA ILE A 233 -20.10 3.17 -11.77
C ILE A 233 -20.00 2.67 -10.34
N ASN A 234 -18.89 1.97 -10.03
CA ASN A 234 -18.55 1.59 -8.68
C ASN A 234 -17.79 2.73 -8.01
N VAL A 235 -18.19 3.11 -6.81
CA VAL A 235 -17.55 4.15 -6.01
C VAL A 235 -17.11 3.54 -4.69
N ILE A 236 -15.82 3.60 -4.39
CA ILE A 236 -15.28 3.13 -3.11
C ILE A 236 -14.92 4.35 -2.26
N LEU A 237 -15.49 4.42 -1.06
CA LEU A 237 -15.22 5.43 -0.05
C LEU A 237 -14.90 4.80 1.30
N ASN A 238 -14.05 5.46 2.08
CA ASN A 238 -13.90 5.13 3.49
C ASN A 238 -15.05 5.75 4.31
N LYS A 239 -15.54 5.03 5.33
CA LYS A 239 -16.57 5.54 6.26
C LYS A 239 -16.17 6.84 6.98
N THR A 240 -14.87 7.10 7.09
CA THR A 240 -14.30 8.32 7.72
C THR A 240 -14.11 9.48 6.75
N ALA A 241 -14.38 9.30 5.45
CA ALA A 241 -14.28 10.38 4.47
C ALA A 241 -15.32 11.47 4.79
N LYS A 242 -14.88 12.73 4.82
CA LYS A 242 -15.71 13.89 5.21
C LYS A 242 -16.98 14.02 4.37
N ASN A 243 -16.91 13.59 3.12
CA ASN A 243 -17.93 13.85 2.11
C ASN A 243 -18.85 12.64 1.81
N VAL A 244 -18.83 11.59 2.65
CA VAL A 244 -19.66 10.39 2.45
C VAL A 244 -21.14 10.72 2.25
N LYS A 245 -21.70 11.64 3.07
CA LYS A 245 -23.13 12.01 2.98
C LYS A 245 -23.47 12.66 1.65
N SER A 246 -22.64 13.57 1.12
CA SER A 246 -22.91 14.23 -0.17
C SER A 246 -22.84 13.25 -1.34
N VAL A 247 -21.87 12.34 -1.32
CA VAL A 247 -21.73 11.29 -2.34
C VAL A 247 -22.92 10.30 -2.26
N LEU A 248 -23.35 9.93 -1.04
CA LEU A 248 -24.51 9.06 -0.83
C LEU A 248 -25.78 9.68 -1.44
N ASN A 249 -26.05 10.96 -1.12
CA ASN A 249 -27.22 11.67 -1.66
C ASN A 249 -27.18 11.74 -3.19
N PHE A 250 -26.02 12.00 -3.77
CA PHE A 250 -25.84 12.03 -5.22
C PHE A 250 -26.08 10.65 -5.83
N ALA A 251 -25.53 9.58 -5.22
CA ALA A 251 -25.67 8.22 -5.71
C ALA A 251 -27.13 7.74 -5.71
N GLN A 252 -27.93 8.10 -4.70
CA GLN A 252 -29.35 7.73 -4.62
C GLN A 252 -30.19 8.24 -5.80
N CYS A 253 -29.76 9.34 -6.43
CA CYS A 253 -30.46 9.90 -7.59
C CYS A 253 -30.10 9.20 -8.92
N HIS A 254 -29.13 8.26 -8.93
CA HIS A 254 -28.57 7.71 -10.15
C HIS A 254 -28.40 6.19 -10.10
N LYS A 255 -29.31 5.45 -10.73
CA LYS A 255 -29.39 3.97 -10.68
C LYS A 255 -28.11 3.22 -11.08
N LYS A 256 -27.23 3.83 -11.90
CA LYS A 256 -25.97 3.20 -12.32
C LYS A 256 -24.81 3.36 -11.35
N ILE A 257 -24.97 4.11 -10.24
CA ILE A 257 -23.95 4.30 -9.22
C ILE A 257 -24.14 3.27 -8.10
N PHE A 258 -23.08 2.53 -7.81
CA PHE A 258 -22.99 1.54 -6.73
C PHE A 258 -21.94 2.02 -5.73
N LEU A 259 -22.39 2.42 -4.56
CA LEU A 259 -21.54 2.95 -3.51
C LEU A 259 -21.13 1.83 -2.54
N HIS A 260 -19.81 1.69 -2.35
CA HIS A 260 -19.17 0.74 -1.44
C HIS A 260 -18.46 1.52 -0.33
N ILE A 261 -18.96 1.42 0.91
CA ILE A 261 -18.39 2.14 2.06
C ILE A 261 -17.53 1.18 2.86
N SER A 262 -16.22 1.42 2.90
CA SER A 262 -15.20 0.59 3.57
C SER A 262 -15.37 -0.91 3.25
N PRO A 263 -15.47 -1.31 1.98
CA PRO A 263 -15.65 -2.72 1.63
C PRO A 263 -14.40 -3.54 1.97
N SER A 264 -14.58 -4.79 2.38
CA SER A 264 -13.49 -5.74 2.59
C SER A 264 -12.99 -6.38 1.29
N ASN A 265 -13.84 -6.44 0.25
CA ASN A 265 -13.59 -7.08 -1.04
C ASN A 265 -13.16 -6.10 -2.15
N ILE A 266 -12.21 -5.21 -1.84
CA ILE A 266 -11.76 -4.14 -2.77
C ILE A 266 -11.24 -4.73 -4.08
N ALA A 267 -10.41 -5.77 -4.04
CA ALA A 267 -9.84 -6.39 -5.24
C ALA A 267 -10.92 -6.96 -6.17
N GLU A 268 -11.97 -7.59 -5.61
CA GLU A 268 -13.11 -8.07 -6.37
C GLU A 268 -13.83 -6.93 -7.09
N ILE A 269 -14.19 -5.85 -6.37
CA ILE A 269 -14.85 -4.69 -6.95
C ILE A 269 -14.00 -4.06 -8.05
N MET A 270 -12.69 -3.86 -7.80
CA MET A 270 -11.76 -3.31 -8.77
C MET A 270 -11.61 -4.21 -10.00
N SER A 271 -11.62 -5.54 -9.84
CA SER A 271 -11.47 -6.49 -10.94
C SER A 271 -12.62 -6.43 -11.96
N THR A 272 -13.80 -5.94 -11.57
CA THR A 272 -14.94 -5.77 -12.46
C THR A 272 -14.87 -4.51 -13.31
N ALA A 273 -14.00 -3.56 -12.98
CA ALA A 273 -13.92 -2.28 -13.68
C ALA A 273 -13.08 -2.37 -14.95
N THR A 274 -13.44 -1.59 -15.98
CA THR A 274 -12.69 -1.45 -17.24
C THR A 274 -11.82 -0.20 -17.27
N LEU A 275 -12.17 0.81 -16.46
CA LEU A 275 -11.42 2.05 -16.30
C LEU A 275 -11.56 2.53 -14.84
N ALA A 276 -10.51 3.14 -14.29
CA ALA A 276 -10.59 3.78 -12.98
C ALA A 276 -10.37 5.30 -13.09
N ILE A 277 -10.92 6.04 -12.12
CA ILE A 277 -10.57 7.42 -11.80
C ILE A 277 -10.13 7.44 -10.34
N GLY A 278 -8.96 8.01 -10.05
CA GLY A 278 -8.45 8.02 -8.69
C GLY A 278 -7.17 8.80 -8.48
N ALA A 279 -6.56 8.67 -7.30
CA ALA A 279 -5.31 9.32 -6.94
C ALA A 279 -4.07 8.51 -7.37
N ALA A 280 -2.90 9.19 -7.41
CA ALA A 280 -1.60 8.60 -7.67
C ALA A 280 -0.95 8.13 -6.34
N GLY A 281 -1.51 7.10 -5.70
CA GLY A 281 -0.97 6.50 -4.47
C GLY A 281 -0.68 5.02 -4.66
N THR A 282 -0.56 4.28 -3.54
CA THR A 282 -0.34 2.81 -3.53
C THR A 282 -1.40 2.04 -4.30
N THR A 283 -2.61 2.58 -4.43
CA THR A 283 -3.67 2.04 -5.29
C THR A 283 -3.30 1.97 -6.77
N SER A 284 -2.24 2.66 -7.20
CA SER A 284 -1.70 2.52 -8.56
C SER A 284 -1.19 1.11 -8.81
N TRP A 285 -0.52 0.51 -7.84
CA TRP A 285 -0.03 -0.87 -7.94
C TRP A 285 -1.18 -1.88 -7.91
N GLU A 286 -2.21 -1.63 -7.09
CA GLU A 286 -3.45 -2.43 -7.06
C GLU A 286 -4.15 -2.43 -8.43
N ARG A 287 -4.28 -1.24 -9.05
CA ARG A 287 -4.84 -1.11 -10.41
C ARG A 287 -3.98 -1.84 -11.44
N CYS A 288 -2.66 -1.64 -11.41
CA CYS A 288 -1.75 -2.30 -12.33
C CYS A 288 -1.82 -3.83 -12.20
N ALA A 289 -1.84 -4.37 -10.98
CA ALA A 289 -1.95 -5.80 -10.74
C ALA A 289 -3.24 -6.43 -11.31
N LEU A 290 -4.31 -5.65 -11.39
CA LEU A 290 -5.58 -6.07 -12.00
C LEU A 290 -5.71 -5.68 -13.48
N GLY A 291 -4.66 -5.14 -14.09
CA GLY A 291 -4.71 -4.68 -15.48
C GLY A 291 -5.68 -3.52 -15.69
N LEU A 292 -5.92 -2.68 -14.70
CA LEU A 292 -6.93 -1.63 -14.72
C LEU A 292 -6.30 -0.26 -15.04
N PRO A 293 -6.44 0.26 -16.28
CA PRO A 293 -5.97 1.59 -16.61
C PRO A 293 -6.77 2.66 -15.88
N ALA A 294 -6.18 3.87 -15.77
CA ALA A 294 -6.83 4.92 -15.00
C ALA A 294 -6.63 6.33 -15.58
N VAL A 295 -7.59 7.21 -15.26
CA VAL A 295 -7.37 8.65 -15.21
C VAL A 295 -7.01 9.02 -13.78
N VAL A 296 -5.82 9.56 -13.58
CA VAL A 296 -5.27 9.89 -12.26
C VAL A 296 -5.36 11.39 -12.03
N ILE A 297 -5.87 11.79 -10.87
CA ILE A 297 -5.87 13.18 -10.44
C ILE A 297 -4.72 13.37 -9.46
N VAL A 298 -3.71 14.14 -9.87
CA VAL A 298 -2.53 14.44 -9.05
C VAL A 298 -2.90 15.51 -8.02
N GLN A 299 -2.73 15.18 -6.74
CA GLN A 299 -3.11 16.03 -5.60
C GLN A 299 -1.90 16.73 -4.97
N ALA A 300 -0.70 16.19 -5.15
CA ALA A 300 0.54 16.70 -4.56
C ALA A 300 1.73 16.50 -5.51
N ASP A 301 2.74 17.34 -5.38
CA ASP A 301 3.90 17.34 -6.31
C ASP A 301 4.71 16.04 -6.26
N ASN A 302 4.82 15.39 -5.10
CA ASN A 302 5.48 14.08 -4.97
C ASN A 302 4.79 12.96 -5.78
N GLN A 303 3.54 13.14 -6.18
CA GLN A 303 2.81 12.20 -7.03
C GLN A 303 3.12 12.37 -8.53
N ARG A 304 3.66 13.53 -8.95
CA ARG A 304 3.89 13.83 -10.38
C ARG A 304 4.92 12.91 -11.02
N GLU A 305 6.01 12.60 -10.31
CA GLU A 305 7.06 11.72 -10.85
C GLU A 305 6.50 10.33 -11.19
N ILE A 306 5.74 9.75 -10.25
CA ILE A 306 5.07 8.45 -10.46
C ILE A 306 4.04 8.55 -11.60
N ALA A 307 3.23 9.61 -11.62
CA ALA A 307 2.22 9.80 -12.66
C ALA A 307 2.84 9.92 -14.04
N ASN A 308 3.96 10.67 -14.18
CA ASN A 308 4.71 10.77 -15.45
C ASN A 308 5.22 9.41 -15.91
N ALA A 309 5.87 8.62 -15.00
CA ALA A 309 6.40 7.31 -15.35
C ALA A 309 5.29 6.34 -15.79
N LEU A 310 4.14 6.33 -15.10
CA LEU A 310 3.01 5.48 -15.45
C LEU A 310 2.30 5.94 -16.74
N GLN A 311 2.29 7.24 -17.04
CA GLN A 311 1.76 7.75 -18.31
C GLN A 311 2.67 7.40 -19.49
N LEU A 312 3.99 7.48 -19.33
CA LEU A 312 4.95 6.99 -20.33
C LEU A 312 4.84 5.49 -20.59
N ALA A 313 4.50 4.72 -19.55
CA ALA A 313 4.18 3.29 -19.68
C ALA A 313 2.78 3.04 -20.27
N GLU A 314 2.04 4.07 -20.60
CA GLU A 314 0.72 4.02 -21.25
C GLU A 314 -0.37 3.28 -20.44
N VAL A 315 -0.28 3.32 -19.10
CA VAL A 315 -1.27 2.68 -18.21
C VAL A 315 -2.17 3.68 -17.49
N ILE A 316 -1.79 4.96 -17.49
CA ILE A 316 -2.63 6.04 -17.00
C ILE A 316 -2.63 7.24 -17.94
N ARG A 317 -3.63 8.09 -17.77
CA ARG A 317 -3.59 9.52 -18.12
C ARG A 317 -3.71 10.28 -16.81
N PHE A 318 -3.03 11.43 -16.68
CA PHE A 318 -3.19 12.21 -15.46
C PHE A 318 -3.48 13.67 -15.73
N ILE A 319 -4.17 14.27 -14.78
CA ILE A 319 -4.53 15.70 -14.75
C ILE A 319 -4.27 16.26 -13.34
N SER A 320 -4.14 17.56 -13.21
CA SER A 320 -4.12 18.23 -11.91
C SER A 320 -5.55 18.46 -11.38
N ILE A 321 -5.68 18.75 -10.09
CA ILE A 321 -6.97 19.07 -9.47
C ILE A 321 -7.65 20.25 -10.19
N THR A 322 -6.89 21.27 -10.56
CA THR A 322 -7.42 22.47 -11.24
C THR A 322 -7.92 22.22 -12.65
N GLU A 323 -7.58 21.08 -13.25
CA GLU A 323 -7.94 20.73 -14.63
C GLU A 323 -9.13 19.75 -14.72
N ILE A 324 -9.73 19.37 -13.58
CA ILE A 324 -10.77 18.33 -13.53
C ILE A 324 -11.94 18.69 -14.46
N GLU A 325 -12.50 19.90 -14.34
CA GLU A 325 -13.68 20.31 -15.10
C GLU A 325 -13.41 20.35 -16.60
N GLU A 326 -12.20 20.76 -17.00
CA GLU A 326 -11.84 20.94 -18.41
C GLU A 326 -11.39 19.63 -19.08
N LYS A 327 -10.59 18.79 -18.34
CA LYS A 327 -9.87 17.68 -18.97
C LYS A 327 -10.38 16.29 -18.61
N LEU A 328 -11.06 16.10 -17.47
CA LEU A 328 -11.44 14.75 -17.02
C LEU A 328 -12.20 13.97 -18.09
N ILE A 329 -13.21 14.60 -18.71
CA ILE A 329 -14.03 13.94 -19.73
C ILE A 329 -13.19 13.55 -20.94
N LYS A 330 -12.30 14.44 -21.41
CA LYS A 330 -11.42 14.18 -22.56
C LYS A 330 -10.51 12.96 -22.30
N GLU A 331 -9.94 12.86 -21.10
CA GLU A 331 -9.08 11.73 -20.75
C GLU A 331 -9.86 10.42 -20.57
N VAL A 332 -11.09 10.47 -20.07
CA VAL A 332 -11.98 9.32 -20.03
C VAL A 332 -12.35 8.86 -21.44
N GLU A 333 -12.71 9.77 -22.36
CA GLU A 333 -13.03 9.47 -23.76
C GLU A 333 -11.82 8.91 -24.52
N PHE A 334 -10.61 9.40 -24.25
CA PHE A 334 -9.36 8.82 -24.77
C PHE A 334 -9.28 7.32 -24.44
N TRP A 335 -9.51 6.95 -23.16
CA TRP A 335 -9.49 5.56 -22.74
C TRP A 335 -10.63 4.74 -23.36
N GLN A 336 -11.84 5.29 -23.44
CA GLN A 336 -12.97 4.61 -24.08
C GLN A 336 -12.65 4.20 -25.53
N ASN A 337 -11.99 5.09 -26.28
CA ASN A 337 -11.60 4.80 -27.65
C ASN A 337 -10.46 3.79 -27.72
N ARG A 338 -9.44 3.91 -26.86
CA ARG A 338 -8.29 3.01 -26.83
C ARG A 338 -8.70 1.59 -26.42
N LEU A 339 -9.55 1.43 -25.42
CA LEU A 339 -10.03 0.13 -24.93
C LEU A 339 -10.93 -0.62 -25.95
N LYS A 340 -11.55 0.10 -26.87
CA LYS A 340 -12.28 -0.52 -27.99
C LYS A 340 -11.35 -1.11 -29.04
N LEU A 341 -10.16 -0.57 -29.19
CA LEU A 341 -9.23 -0.89 -30.29
C LEU A 341 -8.17 -1.93 -29.90
N ASN A 342 -7.79 -2.00 -28.62
CA ASN A 342 -6.65 -2.79 -28.21
C ASN A 342 -6.69 -3.23 -26.73
N ASN A 343 -6.38 -4.53 -26.49
CA ASN A 343 -6.25 -5.10 -25.15
C ASN A 343 -4.83 -5.01 -24.56
N ASP A 344 -3.86 -4.37 -25.24
CA ASP A 344 -2.45 -4.35 -24.79
C ASP A 344 -2.24 -3.52 -23.53
N VAL A 345 -3.09 -2.52 -23.28
CA VAL A 345 -3.06 -1.71 -22.05
C VAL A 345 -3.11 -2.58 -20.80
N TYR A 346 -3.88 -3.64 -20.86
CA TYR A 346 -4.01 -4.62 -19.81
C TYR A 346 -2.66 -5.30 -19.50
N LYS A 347 -1.97 -5.75 -20.53
CA LYS A 347 -0.63 -6.36 -20.41
C LYS A 347 0.39 -5.36 -19.87
N ASN A 348 0.32 -4.11 -20.34
CA ASN A 348 1.19 -3.04 -19.84
C ASN A 348 1.00 -2.81 -18.34
N CYS A 349 -0.23 -2.79 -17.83
CA CYS A 349 -0.49 -2.67 -16.41
C CYS A 349 0.16 -3.82 -15.62
N ILE A 350 -0.08 -5.07 -16.03
CA ILE A 350 0.48 -6.26 -15.35
C ILE A 350 2.00 -6.30 -15.43
N SER A 351 2.62 -5.81 -16.50
CA SER A 351 4.08 -5.74 -16.61
C SER A 351 4.71 -4.74 -15.62
N ILE A 352 3.94 -3.75 -15.16
CA ILE A 352 4.38 -2.81 -14.12
C ILE A 352 4.30 -3.43 -12.73
N CYS A 353 3.21 -4.15 -12.44
CA CYS A 353 3.00 -4.79 -11.14
C CYS A 353 2.23 -6.11 -11.34
N ASP A 354 2.89 -7.22 -11.09
CA ASP A 354 2.32 -8.57 -11.27
C ASP A 354 1.59 -9.12 -10.02
N GLY A 355 1.50 -8.33 -8.94
CA GLY A 355 0.84 -8.71 -7.70
C GLY A 355 1.61 -9.67 -6.78
N LYS A 356 2.85 -10.05 -7.13
CA LYS A 356 3.66 -11.02 -6.38
C LYS A 356 4.72 -10.38 -5.48
N GLY A 357 4.74 -9.06 -5.37
CA GLY A 357 5.77 -8.31 -4.65
C GLY A 357 5.89 -8.72 -3.19
N SER A 358 4.77 -8.92 -2.48
CA SER A 358 4.78 -9.35 -1.08
C SER A 358 5.48 -10.71 -0.87
N ILE A 359 5.33 -11.64 -1.81
CA ILE A 359 6.01 -12.94 -1.78
C ILE A 359 7.51 -12.77 -2.01
N ARG A 360 7.91 -11.91 -2.98
CA ARG A 360 9.32 -11.62 -3.24
C ARG A 360 10.00 -10.99 -2.03
N VAL A 361 9.37 -9.97 -1.43
CA VAL A 361 9.91 -9.30 -0.24
C VAL A 361 10.00 -10.27 0.94
N ALA A 362 8.99 -11.10 1.19
CA ALA A 362 9.04 -12.11 2.24
C ALA A 362 10.21 -13.10 2.06
N ASN A 363 10.46 -13.55 0.83
CA ASN A 363 11.60 -14.42 0.53
C ASN A 363 12.94 -13.73 0.78
N GLU A 364 13.11 -12.45 0.41
CA GLU A 364 14.33 -11.71 0.69
C GLU A 364 14.52 -11.47 2.20
N VAL A 365 13.44 -11.21 2.93
CA VAL A 365 13.46 -11.12 4.40
C VAL A 365 13.95 -12.44 5.02
N LEU A 366 13.41 -13.57 4.60
CA LEU A 366 13.80 -14.88 5.15
C LEU A 366 15.27 -15.18 4.87
N LYS A 367 15.79 -14.88 3.68
CA LYS A 367 17.22 -15.07 3.34
C LYS A 367 18.18 -14.30 4.26
N ILE A 368 17.81 -13.12 4.75
CA ILE A 368 18.69 -12.32 5.60
C ILE A 368 18.63 -12.71 7.08
N ILE A 369 17.56 -13.37 7.53
CA ILE A 369 17.37 -13.77 8.94
C ILE A 369 17.73 -15.24 9.22
N GLU A 370 17.80 -16.08 8.19
CA GLU A 370 18.31 -17.46 8.27
C GLU A 370 19.82 -17.48 8.54
#